data_585b39a1c656ce750dc004983f313800
#
_entry.id   585b39a1c656ce750dc004983f313800
#
_cell.length_a   1.000
_cell.length_b   1.000
_cell.length_c   1.000
_cell.angle_alpha   90.00
_cell.angle_beta   90.00
_cell.angle_gamma   90.00
#
_symmetry.space_group_name_H-M   'P 1'
#
loop_
_entity.id
_entity.type
_entity.pdbx_description
1 polymer ?
#
loop_
_entity_poly.entity_id
_entity_poly.type
_entity_poly.pdbx_seq_one_letter_code
_entity_poly.pdbx_strand_id
1 'polypeptide(L)'
;MKFDRSQVRDSLIHVGQIIFEVTNSCNLKCKYCCFNDLYEESSLINKQGKLGFETAKKLLDYLMELWGDTLCSKEVDIAFYGGEPLLNYSFIKKVLNYTEHLKSDRLRFTYSMTTNGLLLDKYLDDLVNKNFKILVSLDGDFDASVYRVGEDGRDLYDKIINNLDLYKNKYPLHFERNVDFNVVIHRKNDIQSVFSFIKKKYGKAPRFSPLSTRNVKESQKETFKTMYRKMPDDLIVGNDLDAITEDLHPYTSGFMEMVKFANALLDIQYQTYNDLFVNTGLNDIVYTPSGTCWPFSRKFFLSTNGDILACEKISHRNVLGNVDNNSVNIDYINIADIYNEKIYSSFSDCKKCYRLPYCPVCFFDSLLGDRSCLAFEDENKFTENLKRKIDYLELNPIQVNEILKIKVQ
;
A
#
# COMPACT_ATOMS: atom_id res chain seq x y z
N MET A 1 7.53 -24.74 8.34
CA MET A 1 8.37 -24.21 7.26
C MET A 1 9.18 -23.05 7.84
N LYS A 2 10.45 -22.92 7.49
CA LYS A 2 11.30 -21.79 7.87
C LYS A 2 11.78 -21.08 6.60
N PHE A 3 11.76 -19.78 6.62
CA PHE A 3 12.46 -18.98 5.62
C PHE A 3 13.95 -19.21 5.73
N ASP A 4 14.63 -19.24 4.62
CA ASP A 4 16.08 -19.31 4.58
C ASP A 4 16.70 -18.14 3.79
N ARG A 5 18.02 -18.05 3.83
CA ARG A 5 18.80 -17.02 3.15
C ARG A 5 18.53 -16.96 1.64
N SER A 6 18.40 -18.12 0.99
CA SER A 6 18.25 -18.18 -0.47
C SER A 6 16.91 -17.60 -0.90
N GLN A 7 15.83 -17.91 -0.18
CA GLN A 7 14.50 -17.37 -0.45
C GLN A 7 14.42 -15.84 -0.29
N VAL A 8 15.09 -15.26 0.73
CA VAL A 8 15.16 -13.80 0.90
C VAL A 8 15.91 -13.15 -0.26
N ARG A 9 17.07 -13.74 -0.66
CA ARG A 9 17.87 -13.24 -1.78
C ARG A 9 17.09 -13.34 -3.09
N ASP A 10 16.45 -14.47 -3.35
CA ASP A 10 15.67 -14.70 -4.58
C ASP A 10 14.49 -13.74 -4.67
N SER A 11 13.81 -13.47 -3.56
CA SER A 11 12.75 -12.44 -3.51
C SER A 11 13.28 -11.06 -3.89
N LEU A 12 14.46 -10.68 -3.41
CA LEU A 12 15.07 -9.39 -3.75
C LEU A 12 15.51 -9.33 -5.22
N ILE A 13 15.99 -10.43 -5.76
CA ILE A 13 16.28 -10.53 -7.20
C ILE A 13 15.04 -10.25 -8.03
N HIS A 14 13.86 -10.68 -7.57
CA HIS A 14 12.59 -10.54 -8.29
C HIS A 14 11.74 -9.34 -7.83
N VAL A 15 12.27 -8.45 -6.98
CA VAL A 15 11.51 -7.28 -6.53
C VAL A 15 11.04 -6.44 -7.73
N GLY A 16 9.74 -6.14 -7.73
CA GLY A 16 9.10 -5.39 -8.83
C GLY A 16 8.99 -3.89 -8.57
N GLN A 17 9.12 -3.43 -7.30
CA GLN A 17 8.99 -2.02 -6.96
C GLN A 17 10.00 -1.60 -5.91
N ILE A 18 10.73 -0.51 -6.20
CA ILE A 18 11.62 0.18 -5.24
C ILE A 18 10.96 1.51 -4.88
N ILE A 19 10.72 1.73 -3.59
CA ILE A 19 10.10 2.93 -3.08
C ILE A 19 11.16 3.78 -2.38
N PHE A 20 11.34 5.00 -2.82
CA PHE A 20 12.16 6.00 -2.14
C PHE A 20 11.28 6.93 -1.30
N GLU A 21 11.53 6.98 0.02
CA GLU A 21 11.00 8.04 0.87
C GLU A 21 11.79 9.32 0.60
N VAL A 22 11.31 10.11 -0.35
CA VAL A 22 12.04 11.25 -0.90
C VAL A 22 12.29 12.33 0.14
N THR A 23 11.30 12.56 1.00
CA THR A 23 11.37 13.52 2.11
C THR A 23 10.25 13.25 3.12
N ASN A 24 10.50 13.59 4.38
CA ASN A 24 9.47 13.56 5.43
C ASN A 24 8.71 14.89 5.55
N SER A 25 9.17 15.94 4.86
CA SER A 25 8.47 17.22 4.82
C SER A 25 7.23 17.14 3.94
N CYS A 26 6.16 17.82 4.34
CA CYS A 26 4.94 17.95 3.56
C CYS A 26 4.42 19.39 3.65
N ASN A 27 3.86 19.89 2.56
CA ASN A 27 3.19 21.19 2.49
C ASN A 27 1.70 21.11 2.89
N LEU A 28 1.22 19.95 3.33
CA LEU A 28 -0.03 19.72 4.03
C LEU A 28 0.20 19.21 5.46
N LYS A 29 -0.78 19.44 6.33
CA LYS A 29 -0.87 18.93 7.71
C LYS A 29 -2.18 18.16 7.88
N CYS A 30 -2.40 17.14 7.02
CA CYS A 30 -3.60 16.32 7.12
C CYS A 30 -3.77 15.78 8.55
N LYS A 31 -4.94 16.00 9.16
CA LYS A 31 -5.16 15.69 10.59
C LYS A 31 -4.98 14.21 10.93
N TYR A 32 -5.19 13.33 9.97
CA TYR A 32 -5.07 11.86 10.12
C TYR A 32 -3.75 11.30 9.58
N CYS A 33 -2.79 12.13 9.17
CA CYS A 33 -1.55 11.68 8.56
C CYS A 33 -0.70 10.87 9.54
N CYS A 34 -0.16 9.73 9.11
CA CYS A 34 0.71 8.90 9.93
C CYS A 34 2.02 9.59 10.33
N PHE A 35 2.42 10.64 9.63
CA PHE A 35 3.57 11.49 9.97
C PHE A 35 3.23 12.59 10.99
N ASN A 36 1.97 12.71 11.40
CA ASN A 36 1.51 13.71 12.38
C ASN A 36 1.50 13.15 13.81
N ASP A 37 1.32 14.06 14.78
CA ASP A 37 1.38 13.79 16.21
C ASP A 37 0.30 12.83 16.74
N LEU A 38 -0.64 12.43 15.89
CA LEU A 38 -1.66 11.42 16.20
C LEU A 38 -1.06 10.04 16.47
N TYR A 39 0.08 9.73 15.85
CA TYR A 39 0.71 8.41 15.89
C TYR A 39 2.09 8.44 16.52
N GLU A 40 2.49 7.31 17.14
CA GLU A 40 3.82 7.15 17.74
C GLU A 40 4.94 7.24 16.70
N GLU A 41 4.68 6.82 15.45
CA GLU A 41 5.61 6.90 14.34
C GLU A 41 6.15 8.31 14.12
N SER A 42 5.38 9.34 14.41
CA SER A 42 5.80 10.74 14.28
C SER A 42 7.05 11.08 15.09
N SER A 43 7.32 10.33 16.17
CA SER A 43 8.51 10.50 17.01
C SER A 43 9.75 9.80 16.46
N LEU A 44 9.57 8.85 15.54
CA LEU A 44 10.66 8.08 14.91
C LEU A 44 11.18 8.75 13.64
N ILE A 45 10.42 9.69 13.10
CA ILE A 45 10.66 10.29 11.79
C ILE A 45 11.22 11.70 11.97
N ASN A 46 12.41 11.95 11.40
CA ASN A 46 12.91 13.31 11.30
C ASN A 46 12.04 14.11 10.31
N LYS A 47 11.18 14.99 10.82
CA LYS A 47 10.21 15.77 10.03
C LYS A 47 10.84 16.61 8.88
N GLN A 48 12.15 16.84 8.92
CA GLN A 48 12.90 17.55 7.87
C GLN A 48 13.82 16.64 7.06
N GLY A 49 13.74 15.33 7.29
CA GLY A 49 14.53 14.33 6.60
C GLY A 49 14.35 14.41 5.08
N LYS A 50 15.46 14.30 4.36
CA LYS A 50 15.51 14.22 2.90
C LYS A 50 16.46 13.10 2.50
N LEU A 51 16.03 12.24 1.61
CA LEU A 51 16.89 11.19 1.07
C LEU A 51 17.97 11.83 0.16
N GLY A 52 19.22 11.48 0.41
CA GLY A 52 20.34 11.88 -0.41
C GLY A 52 20.42 11.04 -1.69
N PHE A 53 20.81 11.66 -2.82
CA PHE A 53 20.96 10.94 -4.07
C PHE A 53 22.04 9.85 -3.99
N GLU A 54 23.16 10.10 -3.32
CA GLU A 54 24.24 9.13 -3.19
C GLU A 54 23.80 7.85 -2.46
N THR A 55 22.92 7.99 -1.46
CA THR A 55 22.32 6.83 -0.76
C THR A 55 21.43 6.01 -1.70
N ALA A 56 20.57 6.66 -2.47
CA ALA A 56 19.73 6.00 -3.47
C ALA A 56 20.57 5.36 -4.59
N LYS A 57 21.63 6.04 -5.05
CA LYS A 57 22.56 5.54 -6.06
C LYS A 57 23.25 4.26 -5.61
N LYS A 58 23.79 4.23 -4.39
CA LYS A 58 24.43 3.03 -3.84
C LYS A 58 23.49 1.83 -3.80
N LEU A 59 22.23 2.06 -3.40
CA LEU A 59 21.23 1.01 -3.42
C LEU A 59 20.98 0.51 -4.85
N LEU A 60 20.82 1.42 -5.81
CA LEU A 60 20.59 1.05 -7.20
C LEU A 60 21.79 0.27 -7.78
N ASP A 61 23.01 0.70 -7.49
CA ASP A 61 24.24 0.01 -7.92
C ASP A 61 24.29 -1.41 -7.35
N TYR A 62 24.00 -1.58 -6.06
CA TYR A 62 23.92 -2.87 -5.40
C TYR A 62 22.88 -3.79 -6.04
N LEU A 63 21.68 -3.25 -6.33
CA LEU A 63 20.62 -4.02 -6.97
C LEU A 63 20.98 -4.37 -8.42
N MET A 64 21.64 -3.47 -9.14
CA MET A 64 22.14 -3.73 -10.50
C MET A 64 23.14 -4.89 -10.53
N GLU A 65 24.08 -4.92 -9.57
CA GLU A 65 25.01 -6.04 -9.41
C GLU A 65 24.27 -7.34 -9.12
N LEU A 66 23.33 -7.31 -8.18
CA LEU A 66 22.51 -8.47 -7.83
C LEU A 66 21.67 -8.99 -9.00
N TRP A 67 21.12 -8.10 -9.84
CA TRP A 67 20.30 -8.46 -11.01
C TRP A 67 21.13 -8.85 -12.25
N GLY A 68 22.40 -8.43 -12.31
CA GLY A 68 23.28 -8.73 -13.45
C GLY A 68 23.45 -10.23 -13.71
N ASP A 69 23.29 -11.03 -12.67
CA ASP A 69 23.37 -12.50 -12.73
C ASP A 69 22.07 -13.17 -13.25
N THR A 70 21.00 -12.39 -13.48
CA THR A 70 19.70 -12.95 -13.90
C THR A 70 19.54 -12.93 -15.41
N LEU A 71 19.10 -14.07 -15.97
CA LEU A 71 18.87 -14.22 -17.41
C LEU A 71 17.50 -13.69 -17.89
N CYS A 72 16.62 -13.27 -16.98
CA CYS A 72 15.25 -12.87 -17.29
C CYS A 72 15.12 -11.37 -17.54
N SER A 73 14.23 -10.99 -18.48
CA SER A 73 13.81 -9.60 -18.64
C SER A 73 13.08 -9.13 -17.40
N LYS A 74 13.37 -7.89 -16.98
CA LYS A 74 12.83 -7.30 -15.75
C LYS A 74 12.29 -5.90 -15.99
N GLU A 75 11.12 -5.63 -15.45
CA GLU A 75 10.59 -4.28 -15.29
C GLU A 75 10.52 -3.94 -13.79
N VAL A 76 11.05 -2.80 -13.41
CA VAL A 76 11.11 -2.33 -12.02
C VAL A 76 10.47 -0.95 -11.95
N ASP A 77 9.47 -0.82 -11.09
CA ASP A 77 8.85 0.47 -10.79
C ASP A 77 9.65 1.21 -9.72
N ILE A 78 10.12 2.40 -10.04
CA ILE A 78 10.71 3.33 -9.09
C ILE A 78 9.59 4.25 -8.57
N ALA A 79 9.18 4.02 -7.33
CA ALA A 79 8.12 4.77 -6.69
C ALA A 79 8.68 5.87 -5.78
N PHE A 80 8.14 7.06 -5.88
CA PHE A 80 8.48 8.19 -5.02
C PHE A 80 7.37 8.45 -4.01
N TYR A 81 7.75 8.43 -2.73
CA TYR A 81 6.84 8.49 -1.58
C TYR A 81 7.42 9.43 -0.49
N GLY A 82 6.72 9.57 0.64
CA GLY A 82 7.14 10.33 1.81
C GLY A 82 6.07 11.30 2.29
N GLY A 83 6.45 12.46 2.80
CA GLY A 83 5.53 13.53 3.10
C GLY A 83 4.88 14.06 1.81
N GLU A 84 5.59 14.90 1.05
CA GLU A 84 5.24 15.27 -0.32
C GLU A 84 6.49 15.15 -1.21
N PRO A 85 6.58 14.17 -2.09
CA PRO A 85 7.77 13.92 -2.90
C PRO A 85 8.19 15.10 -3.77
N LEU A 86 7.24 15.86 -4.29
CA LEU A 86 7.51 17.01 -5.16
C LEU A 86 8.23 18.17 -4.45
N LEU A 87 8.31 18.16 -3.11
CA LEU A 87 9.14 19.12 -2.36
C LEU A 87 10.64 18.89 -2.54
N ASN A 88 11.03 17.70 -2.95
CA ASN A 88 12.44 17.37 -3.26
C ASN A 88 12.57 16.86 -4.71
N TYR A 89 12.00 17.61 -5.66
CA TYR A 89 12.02 17.23 -7.07
C TYR A 89 13.43 17.11 -7.65
N SER A 90 14.40 17.86 -7.11
CA SER A 90 15.81 17.74 -7.52
C SER A 90 16.38 16.32 -7.31
N PHE A 91 16.00 15.66 -6.22
CA PHE A 91 16.33 14.26 -5.98
C PHE A 91 15.67 13.34 -7.01
N ILE A 92 14.36 13.52 -7.26
CA ILE A 92 13.61 12.74 -8.24
C ILE A 92 14.31 12.84 -9.61
N LYS A 93 14.63 14.05 -10.05
CA LYS A 93 15.31 14.29 -11.34
C LYS A 93 16.67 13.58 -11.43
N LYS A 94 17.46 13.56 -10.35
CA LYS A 94 18.73 12.84 -10.32
C LYS A 94 18.53 11.33 -10.44
N VAL A 95 17.54 10.76 -9.75
CA VAL A 95 17.19 9.33 -9.85
C VAL A 95 16.73 8.98 -11.25
N LEU A 96 15.84 9.78 -11.86
CA LEU A 96 15.37 9.58 -13.24
C LEU A 96 16.54 9.57 -14.23
N ASN A 97 17.43 10.54 -14.14
CA ASN A 97 18.57 10.62 -15.03
C ASN A 97 19.49 9.41 -14.82
N TYR A 98 19.72 9.00 -13.59
CA TYR A 98 20.57 7.86 -13.29
C TYR A 98 19.99 6.55 -13.82
N THR A 99 18.73 6.26 -13.56
CA THR A 99 18.06 5.04 -14.02
C THR A 99 17.94 4.97 -15.53
N GLU A 100 17.91 6.12 -16.23
CA GLU A 100 17.95 6.16 -17.71
C GLU A 100 19.26 5.55 -18.28
N HIS A 101 20.38 5.75 -17.58
CA HIS A 101 21.68 5.18 -17.98
C HIS A 101 21.83 3.70 -17.60
N LEU A 102 20.99 3.21 -16.67
CA LEU A 102 21.01 1.80 -16.24
C LEU A 102 20.12 0.90 -17.11
N LYS A 103 19.29 1.47 -18.00
CA LYS A 103 18.42 0.71 -18.89
C LYS A 103 19.18 -0.19 -19.84
N SER A 104 18.63 -1.36 -20.12
CA SER A 104 19.14 -2.28 -21.12
C SER A 104 17.98 -2.97 -21.81
N ASP A 105 18.26 -3.80 -22.81
CA ASP A 105 17.23 -4.60 -23.48
C ASP A 105 16.49 -5.54 -22.51
N ARG A 106 17.10 -5.86 -21.37
CA ARG A 106 16.56 -6.77 -20.34
C ARG A 106 16.03 -6.05 -19.11
N LEU A 107 16.34 -4.77 -18.91
CA LEU A 107 15.92 -4.01 -17.73
C LEU A 107 15.23 -2.70 -18.13
N ARG A 108 13.98 -2.55 -17.71
CA ARG A 108 13.19 -1.34 -17.88
C ARG A 108 12.82 -0.77 -16.54
N PHE A 109 12.82 0.57 -16.45
CA PHE A 109 12.30 1.28 -15.29
C PHE A 109 11.00 1.98 -15.67
N THR A 110 9.98 1.84 -14.82
CA THR A 110 8.77 2.66 -14.80
C THR A 110 8.81 3.55 -13.57
N TYR A 111 7.99 4.59 -13.56
CA TYR A 111 8.02 5.58 -12.49
C TYR A 111 6.62 5.80 -11.94
N SER A 112 6.51 5.84 -10.62
CA SER A 112 5.27 6.16 -9.96
C SER A 112 5.48 7.10 -8.77
N MET A 113 4.42 7.79 -8.36
CA MET A 113 4.42 8.58 -7.12
C MET A 113 3.05 8.66 -6.49
N THR A 114 3.06 8.87 -5.17
CA THR A 114 1.87 9.34 -4.43
C THR A 114 2.08 10.79 -4.07
N THR A 115 1.14 11.66 -4.44
CA THR A 115 1.23 13.11 -4.21
C THR A 115 -0.08 13.67 -3.68
N ASN A 116 -0.01 14.78 -2.96
CA ASN A 116 -1.18 15.54 -2.54
C ASN A 116 -1.71 16.50 -3.63
N GLY A 117 -1.03 16.62 -4.75
CA GLY A 117 -1.47 17.40 -5.91
C GLY A 117 -1.13 18.89 -5.91
N LEU A 118 -0.66 19.46 -4.79
CA LEU A 118 -0.43 20.90 -4.68
C LEU A 118 0.66 21.47 -5.60
N LEU A 119 1.62 20.65 -6.00
CA LEU A 119 2.76 21.05 -6.83
C LEU A 119 2.72 20.46 -8.24
N LEU A 120 1.60 19.85 -8.65
CA LEU A 120 1.47 19.26 -9.98
C LEU A 120 1.65 20.29 -11.07
N ASP A 121 1.07 21.50 -10.93
CA ASP A 121 1.23 22.61 -11.86
C ASP A 121 2.69 22.89 -12.23
N LYS A 122 3.58 22.79 -11.23
CA LYS A 122 4.99 23.12 -11.39
C LYS A 122 5.82 22.07 -12.14
N TYR A 123 5.44 20.79 -12.03
CA TYR A 123 6.27 19.68 -12.54
C TYR A 123 5.53 18.81 -13.56
N LEU A 124 4.33 19.20 -13.96
CA LEU A 124 3.44 18.40 -14.77
C LEU A 124 4.08 17.92 -16.08
N ASP A 125 4.74 18.82 -16.81
CA ASP A 125 5.33 18.52 -18.10
C ASP A 125 6.44 17.45 -17.97
N ASP A 126 7.27 17.57 -16.97
CA ASP A 126 8.33 16.60 -16.68
C ASP A 126 7.76 15.23 -16.31
N LEU A 127 6.71 15.20 -15.46
CA LEU A 127 6.06 13.97 -15.05
C LEU A 127 5.40 13.24 -16.22
N VAL A 128 4.73 13.98 -17.09
CA VAL A 128 4.11 13.42 -18.30
C VAL A 128 5.18 12.92 -19.28
N ASN A 129 6.24 13.67 -19.52
CA ASN A 129 7.33 13.28 -20.42
C ASN A 129 8.05 11.99 -19.96
N LYS A 130 8.09 11.73 -18.66
CA LYS A 130 8.65 10.50 -18.07
C LYS A 130 7.60 9.41 -17.83
N ASN A 131 6.39 9.62 -18.30
CA ASN A 131 5.26 8.69 -18.22
C ASN A 131 4.97 8.18 -16.79
N PHE A 132 4.96 9.09 -15.82
CA PHE A 132 4.66 8.76 -14.43
C PHE A 132 3.26 8.23 -14.22
N LYS A 133 3.13 7.15 -13.44
CA LYS A 133 1.87 6.74 -12.82
C LYS A 133 1.69 7.54 -11.54
N ILE A 134 0.62 8.28 -11.42
CA ILE A 134 0.40 9.24 -10.34
C ILE A 134 -0.82 8.85 -9.52
N LEU A 135 -0.61 8.55 -8.24
CA LEU A 135 -1.68 8.33 -7.28
C LEU A 135 -1.91 9.63 -6.50
N VAL A 136 -3.03 10.28 -6.77
CA VAL A 136 -3.38 11.54 -6.09
C VAL A 136 -4.18 11.26 -4.84
N SER A 137 -3.75 11.83 -3.74
CA SER A 137 -4.45 11.75 -2.46
C SER A 137 -5.54 12.83 -2.40
N LEU A 138 -6.81 12.43 -2.54
CA LEU A 138 -7.97 13.34 -2.52
C LEU A 138 -9.15 12.63 -1.86
N ASP A 139 -9.73 13.20 -0.81
CA ASP A 139 -10.77 12.53 0.00
C ASP A 139 -12.20 12.76 -0.50
N GLY A 140 -12.36 13.44 -1.63
CA GLY A 140 -13.64 13.73 -2.26
C GLY A 140 -13.78 15.21 -2.60
N ASP A 141 -15.00 15.75 -2.44
CA ASP A 141 -15.28 17.17 -2.61
C ASP A 141 -14.71 18.02 -1.45
N PHE A 142 -15.09 19.29 -1.41
CA PHE A 142 -14.62 20.25 -0.42
C PHE A 142 -14.91 19.80 1.01
N ASP A 143 -16.14 19.40 1.31
CA ASP A 143 -16.57 18.99 2.65
C ASP A 143 -15.92 17.66 3.07
N ALA A 144 -15.76 16.74 2.15
CA ALA A 144 -15.06 15.48 2.37
C ALA A 144 -13.56 15.67 2.61
N SER A 145 -12.94 16.71 2.03
CA SER A 145 -11.49 16.95 2.12
C SER A 145 -11.08 17.83 3.33
N VAL A 146 -11.98 18.14 4.23
CA VAL A 146 -11.81 19.08 5.38
C VAL A 146 -10.63 18.75 6.33
N TYR A 147 -10.13 17.53 6.30
CA TYR A 147 -8.95 17.13 7.10
C TYR A 147 -7.63 17.34 6.37
N ARG A 148 -7.65 17.72 5.07
CA ARG A 148 -6.46 18.03 4.27
C ARG A 148 -6.18 19.53 4.29
N VAL A 149 -5.55 20.00 5.34
CA VAL A 149 -5.26 21.41 5.56
C VAL A 149 -3.79 21.73 5.35
N GLY A 150 -3.48 22.98 5.03
CA GLY A 150 -2.13 23.52 5.00
C GLY A 150 -1.50 23.64 6.39
N GLU A 151 -0.22 24.01 6.45
CA GLU A 151 0.53 24.15 7.70
C GLU A 151 -0.08 25.21 8.63
N ASP A 152 -0.65 26.25 8.07
CA ASP A 152 -1.33 27.34 8.78
C ASP A 152 -2.84 27.09 8.98
N GLY A 153 -3.30 25.88 8.71
CA GLY A 153 -4.70 25.48 8.80
C GLY A 153 -5.56 25.96 7.64
N ARG A 154 -4.99 26.68 6.66
CA ARG A 154 -5.73 27.11 5.48
C ARG A 154 -6.17 25.91 4.65
N ASP A 155 -7.34 26.06 4.05
CA ASP A 155 -7.82 25.16 3.02
C ASP A 155 -7.04 25.38 1.71
N LEU A 156 -6.57 24.29 1.12
CA LEU A 156 -5.85 24.29 -0.13
C LEU A 156 -6.56 23.45 -1.21
N TYR A 157 -7.82 23.11 -0.96
CA TYR A 157 -8.63 22.26 -1.83
C TYR A 157 -8.73 22.82 -3.26
N ASP A 158 -9.10 24.10 -3.41
CA ASP A 158 -9.26 24.71 -4.72
C ASP A 158 -7.97 24.68 -5.54
N LYS A 159 -6.81 24.83 -4.92
CA LYS A 159 -5.52 24.71 -5.61
C LYS A 159 -5.29 23.29 -6.12
N ILE A 160 -5.61 22.27 -5.32
CA ILE A 160 -5.49 20.86 -5.74
C ILE A 160 -6.42 20.60 -6.93
N ILE A 161 -7.68 21.02 -6.83
CA ILE A 161 -8.67 20.83 -7.89
C ILE A 161 -8.25 21.55 -9.18
N ASN A 162 -7.79 22.79 -9.10
CA ASN A 162 -7.31 23.54 -10.26
C ASN A 162 -6.11 22.86 -10.94
N ASN A 163 -5.19 22.29 -10.15
CA ASN A 163 -4.05 21.55 -10.67
C ASN A 163 -4.49 20.25 -11.38
N LEU A 164 -5.48 19.55 -10.85
CA LEU A 164 -6.03 18.34 -11.46
C LEU A 164 -6.81 18.67 -12.75
N ASP A 165 -7.58 19.75 -12.74
CA ASP A 165 -8.32 20.21 -13.91
C ASP A 165 -7.34 20.68 -15.01
N LEU A 166 -6.28 21.42 -14.65
CA LEU A 166 -5.19 21.77 -15.58
C LEU A 166 -4.55 20.51 -16.17
N TYR A 167 -4.24 19.51 -15.35
CA TYR A 167 -3.63 18.27 -15.82
C TYR A 167 -4.56 17.54 -16.81
N LYS A 168 -5.82 17.32 -16.43
CA LYS A 168 -6.80 16.65 -17.28
C LYS A 168 -7.00 17.35 -18.62
N ASN A 169 -7.04 18.68 -18.61
CA ASN A 169 -7.23 19.48 -19.83
C ASN A 169 -5.99 19.49 -20.73
N LYS A 170 -4.79 19.60 -20.15
CA LYS A 170 -3.54 19.69 -20.90
C LYS A 170 -3.08 18.33 -21.45
N TYR A 171 -3.29 17.26 -20.70
CA TYR A 171 -2.82 15.91 -21.02
C TYR A 171 -3.90 14.85 -20.81
N PRO A 172 -5.03 14.91 -21.51
CA PRO A 172 -6.20 14.06 -21.24
C PRO A 172 -5.90 12.56 -21.34
N LEU A 173 -5.16 12.12 -22.34
CA LEU A 173 -4.80 10.70 -22.52
C LEU A 173 -3.85 10.19 -21.43
N HIS A 174 -2.90 11.03 -21.01
CA HIS A 174 -2.00 10.64 -19.91
C HIS A 174 -2.76 10.62 -18.58
N PHE A 175 -3.63 11.59 -18.33
CA PHE A 175 -4.48 11.63 -17.14
C PHE A 175 -5.37 10.37 -17.06
N GLU A 176 -6.01 10.01 -18.17
CA GLU A 176 -6.86 8.82 -18.25
C GLU A 176 -6.10 7.54 -17.91
N ARG A 177 -4.89 7.36 -18.43
CA ARG A 177 -4.12 6.12 -18.30
C ARG A 177 -3.31 6.02 -17.02
N ASN A 178 -2.81 7.14 -16.52
CA ASN A 178 -1.75 7.17 -15.51
C ASN A 178 -2.14 7.87 -14.19
N VAL A 179 -3.35 8.44 -14.08
CA VAL A 179 -3.79 9.08 -12.83
C VAL A 179 -4.84 8.22 -12.15
N ASP A 180 -4.60 7.92 -10.89
CA ASP A 180 -5.54 7.28 -9.96
C ASP A 180 -5.72 8.13 -8.70
N PHE A 181 -6.76 7.85 -7.93
CA PHE A 181 -7.06 8.54 -6.69
C PHE A 181 -7.00 7.60 -5.49
N ASN A 182 -6.41 8.06 -4.39
CA ASN A 182 -6.46 7.40 -3.10
C ASN A 182 -7.24 8.26 -2.11
N VAL A 183 -8.23 7.66 -1.50
CA VAL A 183 -9.16 8.29 -0.56
C VAL A 183 -8.97 7.67 0.80
N VAL A 184 -8.81 8.47 1.83
CA VAL A 184 -8.88 7.99 3.22
C VAL A 184 -10.30 8.16 3.72
N ILE A 185 -10.91 7.06 4.18
CA ILE A 185 -12.27 7.10 4.74
C ILE A 185 -12.25 7.52 6.20
N HIS A 186 -13.08 8.51 6.51
CA HIS A 186 -13.23 9.10 7.84
C HIS A 186 -14.67 9.58 8.08
N ARG A 187 -14.97 10.11 9.27
CA ARG A 187 -16.34 10.50 9.63
C ARG A 187 -16.95 11.65 8.81
N LYS A 188 -16.14 12.39 8.07
CA LYS A 188 -16.59 13.54 7.28
C LYS A 188 -16.79 13.21 5.79
N ASN A 189 -16.53 11.97 5.38
CA ASN A 189 -16.82 11.52 4.02
C ASN A 189 -17.52 10.15 4.06
N ASP A 190 -18.14 9.80 2.95
CA ASP A 190 -18.70 8.47 2.72
C ASP A 190 -18.29 7.96 1.33
N ILE A 191 -18.29 6.64 1.18
CA ILE A 191 -17.77 5.98 -0.02
C ILE A 191 -18.60 6.35 -1.24
N GLN A 192 -19.93 6.40 -1.12
CA GLN A 192 -20.83 6.64 -2.24
C GLN A 192 -20.69 8.05 -2.80
N SER A 193 -20.72 9.06 -1.93
CA SER A 193 -20.57 10.46 -2.33
C SER A 193 -19.22 10.73 -2.96
N VAL A 194 -18.15 10.21 -2.34
CA VAL A 194 -16.77 10.36 -2.85
C VAL A 194 -16.58 9.66 -4.18
N PHE A 195 -17.09 8.43 -4.32
CA PHE A 195 -17.04 7.71 -5.58
C PHE A 195 -17.77 8.49 -6.69
N SER A 196 -19.00 8.91 -6.42
CA SER A 196 -19.82 9.68 -7.39
C SER A 196 -19.13 10.96 -7.79
N PHE A 197 -18.52 11.68 -6.86
CA PHE A 197 -17.76 12.90 -7.14
C PHE A 197 -16.57 12.63 -8.06
N ILE A 198 -15.70 11.67 -7.72
CA ILE A 198 -14.48 11.39 -8.49
C ILE A 198 -14.84 10.80 -9.86
N LYS A 199 -15.82 9.89 -9.92
CA LYS A 199 -16.30 9.32 -11.18
C LYS A 199 -16.88 10.38 -12.11
N LYS A 200 -17.76 11.24 -11.60
CA LYS A 200 -18.39 12.31 -12.40
C LYS A 200 -17.37 13.33 -12.89
N LYS A 201 -16.44 13.77 -12.02
CA LYS A 201 -15.50 14.84 -12.34
C LYS A 201 -14.31 14.33 -13.18
N TYR A 202 -13.76 13.18 -12.84
CA TYR A 202 -12.51 12.69 -13.43
C TYR A 202 -12.65 11.41 -14.25
N GLY A 203 -13.81 10.73 -14.24
CA GLY A 203 -14.02 9.46 -14.93
C GLY A 203 -13.32 8.28 -14.27
N LYS A 204 -12.89 8.40 -13.01
CA LYS A 204 -12.06 7.42 -12.29
C LYS A 204 -12.80 6.76 -11.14
N ALA A 205 -12.46 5.50 -10.88
CA ALA A 205 -12.84 4.81 -9.66
C ALA A 205 -11.71 4.95 -8.62
N PRO A 206 -11.95 5.61 -7.48
CA PRO A 206 -10.91 5.81 -6.48
C PRO A 206 -10.63 4.54 -5.67
N ARG A 207 -9.39 4.44 -5.15
CA ARG A 207 -9.02 3.44 -4.16
C ARG A 207 -9.36 3.96 -2.77
N PHE A 208 -10.03 3.14 -1.96
CA PHE A 208 -10.39 3.50 -0.60
C PHE A 208 -9.43 2.87 0.40
N SER A 209 -8.94 3.68 1.31
CA SER A 209 -8.06 3.26 2.40
C SER A 209 -8.72 3.59 3.75
N PRO A 210 -8.73 2.65 4.72
CA PRO A 210 -9.17 2.98 6.07
C PRO A 210 -8.20 3.93 6.74
N LEU A 211 -8.67 4.68 7.72
CA LEU A 211 -7.82 5.41 8.66
C LEU A 211 -6.97 4.38 9.43
N SER A 212 -5.66 4.62 9.50
CA SER A 212 -4.78 3.71 10.24
C SER A 212 -5.15 3.68 11.73
N THR A 213 -5.35 2.49 12.27
CA THR A 213 -5.58 2.28 13.71
C THR A 213 -4.32 1.93 14.47
N ARG A 214 -3.16 1.91 13.79
CA ARG A 214 -1.88 1.45 14.33
C ARG A 214 -1.21 2.54 15.14
N ASN A 215 -0.67 2.16 16.29
CA ASN A 215 0.21 3.00 17.09
C ASN A 215 -0.34 4.44 17.32
N VAL A 216 -1.67 4.54 17.45
CA VAL A 216 -2.31 5.80 17.87
C VAL A 216 -1.87 6.07 19.30
N LYS A 217 -1.28 7.25 19.55
CA LYS A 217 -0.84 7.66 20.88
C LYS A 217 -2.01 7.62 21.87
N GLU A 218 -1.77 7.15 23.08
CA GLU A 218 -2.79 7.07 24.13
C GLU A 218 -3.45 8.44 24.34
N SER A 219 -2.65 9.51 24.40
CA SER A 219 -3.10 10.88 24.54
C SER A 219 -3.95 11.41 23.39
N GLN A 220 -3.93 10.73 22.23
CA GLN A 220 -4.63 11.14 21.01
C GLN A 220 -5.84 10.24 20.67
N LYS A 221 -6.13 9.25 21.49
CA LYS A 221 -7.23 8.31 21.22
C LYS A 221 -8.59 8.98 21.05
N GLU A 222 -8.90 9.98 21.87
CA GLU A 222 -10.18 10.70 21.75
C GLU A 222 -10.22 11.53 20.45
N THR A 223 -9.17 12.22 20.09
CA THR A 223 -9.05 12.93 18.81
C THR A 223 -9.19 11.95 17.63
N PHE A 224 -8.53 10.78 17.71
CA PHE A 224 -8.66 9.73 16.70
C PHE A 224 -10.11 9.27 16.55
N LYS A 225 -10.81 8.99 17.62
CA LYS A 225 -12.23 8.57 17.61
C LYS A 225 -13.15 9.57 16.91
N THR A 226 -12.85 10.87 16.97
CA THR A 226 -13.66 11.89 16.26
C THR A 226 -13.54 11.80 14.75
N MET A 227 -12.44 11.25 14.23
CA MET A 227 -12.16 11.11 12.81
C MET A 227 -12.41 9.68 12.31
N TYR A 228 -12.20 8.69 13.17
CA TYR A 228 -12.27 7.29 12.79
C TYR A 228 -13.68 6.86 12.41
N ARG A 229 -13.79 6.27 11.25
CA ARG A 229 -14.96 5.54 10.77
C ARG A 229 -14.50 4.13 10.42
N LYS A 230 -15.15 3.12 11.00
CA LYS A 230 -14.96 1.75 10.55
C LYS A 230 -15.38 1.70 9.09
N MET A 231 -14.54 1.19 8.21
CA MET A 231 -14.99 0.93 6.84
C MET A 231 -16.15 -0.04 6.95
N PRO A 232 -17.30 0.32 6.37
CA PRO A 232 -18.46 -0.54 6.49
C PRO A 232 -18.14 -1.91 5.87
N ASP A 233 -18.33 -2.97 6.66
CA ASP A 233 -18.62 -4.29 6.09
C ASP A 233 -19.88 -4.18 5.19
N ASP A 234 -20.59 -3.07 5.29
CA ASP A 234 -21.89 -2.72 4.71
C ASP A 234 -21.86 -2.39 3.20
N LEU A 235 -20.71 -2.31 2.56
CA LEU A 235 -20.63 -2.37 1.08
C LEU A 235 -21.09 -3.73 0.56
N ILE A 236 -21.23 -4.70 1.45
CA ILE A 236 -21.76 -6.01 1.16
C ILE A 236 -23.30 -6.06 1.33
N VAL A 237 -23.93 -5.09 2.00
CA VAL A 237 -25.33 -5.19 2.47
C VAL A 237 -26.15 -3.92 2.23
N GLY A 238 -26.16 -3.35 1.04
CA GLY A 238 -26.98 -2.15 0.76
C GLY A 238 -27.91 -2.33 -0.43
N ASN A 239 -29.22 -2.27 -0.18
CA ASN A 239 -30.28 -2.48 -1.18
C ASN A 239 -30.42 -1.35 -2.24
N ASP A 240 -29.66 -0.24 -2.16
CA ASP A 240 -29.75 0.89 -3.09
C ASP A 240 -28.50 1.09 -3.96
N LEU A 241 -27.65 0.08 -4.08
CA LEU A 241 -26.30 0.19 -4.64
C LEU A 241 -26.15 -0.35 -6.07
N ASP A 242 -27.23 -0.77 -6.74
CA ASP A 242 -27.17 -1.56 -7.98
C ASP A 242 -26.33 -0.95 -9.13
N ALA A 243 -26.31 0.36 -9.27
CA ALA A 243 -25.53 1.01 -10.34
C ALA A 243 -24.09 1.40 -9.90
N ILE A 244 -23.85 1.54 -8.59
CA ILE A 244 -22.55 1.97 -8.02
C ILE A 244 -21.72 0.77 -7.65
N THR A 245 -22.35 -0.35 -7.29
CA THR A 245 -21.69 -1.60 -6.86
C THR A 245 -20.84 -2.24 -7.95
N GLU A 246 -21.30 -2.24 -9.20
CA GLU A 246 -20.51 -2.82 -10.30
C GLU A 246 -19.16 -2.15 -10.50
N ASP A 247 -19.09 -0.82 -10.42
CA ASP A 247 -17.86 -0.04 -10.57
C ASP A 247 -17.02 0.04 -9.28
N LEU A 248 -17.63 -0.05 -8.09
CA LEU A 248 -16.94 0.02 -6.79
C LEU A 248 -16.39 -1.32 -6.32
N HIS A 249 -17.02 -2.40 -6.71
CA HIS A 249 -16.78 -3.75 -6.19
C HIS A 249 -15.31 -4.17 -6.24
N PRO A 250 -14.62 -4.07 -7.40
CA PRO A 250 -13.23 -4.55 -7.52
C PRO A 250 -12.22 -3.76 -6.67
N TYR A 251 -12.59 -2.59 -6.17
CA TYR A 251 -11.68 -1.67 -5.47
C TYR A 251 -11.92 -1.63 -3.96
N THR A 252 -12.90 -2.37 -3.45
CA THR A 252 -13.20 -2.41 -2.02
C THR A 252 -12.48 -3.55 -1.32
N SER A 253 -12.08 -3.32 -0.08
CA SER A 253 -11.48 -4.37 0.76
C SER A 253 -12.44 -5.53 1.00
N GLY A 254 -13.75 -5.24 1.12
CA GLY A 254 -14.81 -6.24 1.28
C GLY A 254 -14.93 -7.16 0.07
N PHE A 255 -14.90 -6.62 -1.14
CA PHE A 255 -14.90 -7.43 -2.36
C PHE A 255 -13.68 -8.35 -2.45
N MET A 256 -12.48 -7.81 -2.20
CA MET A 256 -11.26 -8.63 -2.19
C MET A 256 -11.28 -9.70 -1.09
N GLU A 257 -11.93 -9.44 0.02
CA GLU A 257 -12.16 -10.45 1.06
C GLU A 257 -13.13 -11.54 0.60
N MET A 258 -14.19 -11.17 -0.14
CA MET A 258 -15.11 -12.13 -0.76
C MET A 258 -14.42 -12.98 -1.84
N VAL A 259 -13.58 -12.37 -2.67
CA VAL A 259 -12.77 -13.10 -3.66
C VAL A 259 -11.87 -14.13 -2.97
N LYS A 260 -11.19 -13.74 -1.91
CA LYS A 260 -10.34 -14.64 -1.12
C LYS A 260 -11.14 -15.77 -0.48
N PHE A 261 -12.30 -15.44 0.09
CA PHE A 261 -13.19 -16.39 0.71
C PHE A 261 -13.75 -17.41 -0.30
N ALA A 262 -14.27 -16.94 -1.43
CA ALA A 262 -14.80 -17.81 -2.47
C ALA A 262 -13.72 -18.75 -3.05
N ASN A 263 -12.54 -18.25 -3.30
CA ASN A 263 -11.43 -19.06 -3.79
C ASN A 263 -10.96 -20.10 -2.77
N ALA A 264 -10.96 -19.76 -1.48
CA ALA A 264 -10.59 -20.71 -0.42
C ALA A 264 -11.64 -21.84 -0.26
N LEU A 265 -12.93 -21.53 -0.44
CA LEU A 265 -14.01 -22.51 -0.34
C LEU A 265 -14.07 -23.48 -1.56
N LEU A 266 -13.68 -22.99 -2.73
CA LEU A 266 -13.80 -23.75 -3.99
C LEU A 266 -12.55 -24.55 -4.31
N ASP A 267 -11.60 -24.67 -3.36
CA ASP A 267 -10.30 -25.32 -3.56
C ASP A 267 -9.56 -24.81 -4.83
N ILE A 268 -9.97 -23.66 -5.30
CA ILE A 268 -9.24 -22.89 -6.31
C ILE A 268 -8.01 -22.37 -5.58
N GLN A 269 -6.86 -23.00 -5.84
CA GLN A 269 -5.60 -22.61 -5.23
C GLN A 269 -5.44 -21.10 -5.38
N TYR A 270 -5.68 -20.39 -4.29
CA TYR A 270 -5.40 -18.98 -4.19
C TYR A 270 -3.89 -18.80 -4.20
N GLN A 271 -3.34 -18.66 -5.41
CA GLN A 271 -1.93 -18.38 -5.56
C GLN A 271 -1.68 -16.91 -5.24
N THR A 272 -1.55 -16.61 -3.96
CA THR A 272 -0.77 -15.45 -3.57
C THR A 272 0.70 -15.75 -3.87
N TYR A 273 1.52 -14.71 -4.00
CA TYR A 273 2.98 -14.92 -4.00
C TYR A 273 3.43 -15.81 -2.83
N ASN A 274 2.77 -15.73 -1.69
CA ASN A 274 3.01 -16.58 -0.54
C ASN A 274 2.68 -18.06 -0.83
N ASP A 275 1.58 -18.34 -1.53
CA ASP A 275 1.17 -19.73 -1.82
C ASP A 275 2.07 -20.39 -2.86
N LEU A 276 2.55 -19.64 -3.85
CA LEU A 276 3.50 -20.11 -4.86
C LEU A 276 4.81 -20.60 -4.24
N PHE A 277 5.28 -19.96 -3.18
CA PHE A 277 6.54 -20.28 -2.53
C PHE A 277 6.39 -21.21 -1.32
N VAL A 278 5.24 -21.21 -0.66
CA VAL A 278 5.00 -21.99 0.56
C VAL A 278 4.44 -23.39 0.24
N ASN A 279 3.62 -23.53 -0.80
CA ASN A 279 2.85 -24.74 -1.08
C ASN A 279 3.41 -25.60 -2.25
N THR A 280 4.55 -25.23 -2.83
CA THR A 280 5.17 -26.06 -3.89
C THR A 280 5.72 -27.36 -3.32
N GLY A 281 4.89 -28.39 -3.32
CA GLY A 281 5.32 -29.77 -3.16
C GLY A 281 5.12 -30.42 -1.80
N LEU A 282 4.27 -29.89 -0.93
CA LEU A 282 4.01 -30.49 0.39
C LEU A 282 2.58 -31.04 0.49
N ASN A 283 2.47 -32.26 0.98
CA ASN A 283 1.19 -32.91 1.27
C ASN A 283 0.42 -32.26 2.45
N ASP A 284 1.07 -31.37 3.22
CA ASP A 284 0.47 -30.65 4.32
C ASP A 284 0.43 -29.15 4.02
N ILE A 285 -0.76 -28.61 3.82
CA ILE A 285 -0.98 -27.17 3.64
C ILE A 285 -0.78 -26.49 4.98
N VAL A 286 0.30 -25.71 5.11
CA VAL A 286 0.53 -24.87 6.28
C VAL A 286 0.07 -23.47 5.98
N TYR A 287 -1.08 -23.09 6.55
CA TYR A 287 -1.57 -21.71 6.46
C TYR A 287 -0.75 -20.79 7.37
N THR A 288 -0.33 -19.67 6.81
CA THR A 288 0.28 -18.55 7.53
C THR A 288 -0.57 -17.31 7.34
N PRO A 289 -0.44 -16.26 8.19
CA PRO A 289 -1.12 -14.99 7.95
C PRO A 289 -0.80 -14.46 6.55
N SER A 290 -1.75 -14.62 5.61
CA SER A 290 -1.54 -14.40 4.17
C SER A 290 -1.46 -12.92 3.75
N GLY A 291 -1.79 -11.98 4.67
CA GLY A 291 -1.60 -10.54 4.46
C GLY A 291 -0.15 -10.07 4.51
N THR A 292 0.76 -10.92 4.96
CA THR A 292 2.18 -10.59 5.03
C THR A 292 2.87 -10.93 3.72
N CYS A 293 3.51 -9.95 3.11
CA CYS A 293 4.37 -10.19 1.95
C CYS A 293 5.69 -10.83 2.39
N TRP A 294 6.25 -11.72 1.57
CA TRP A 294 7.61 -12.19 1.75
C TRP A 294 8.60 -11.03 1.73
N PRO A 295 9.75 -11.16 2.40
CA PRO A 295 10.76 -10.10 2.38
C PRO A 295 11.08 -9.71 0.95
N PHE A 296 10.83 -8.44 0.62
CA PHE A 296 11.10 -7.86 -0.70
C PHE A 296 10.37 -8.47 -1.91
N SER A 297 9.48 -9.44 -1.73
CA SER A 297 8.78 -10.09 -2.87
C SER A 297 7.92 -9.13 -3.70
N ARG A 298 7.40 -8.07 -3.11
CA ARG A 298 6.56 -7.08 -3.79
C ARG A 298 7.22 -5.72 -3.86
N LYS A 299 7.81 -5.28 -2.75
CA LYS A 299 8.30 -3.92 -2.56
C LYS A 299 9.61 -3.93 -1.78
N PHE A 300 10.39 -2.90 -2.04
CA PHE A 300 11.59 -2.54 -1.28
C PHE A 300 11.49 -1.06 -0.95
N PHE A 301 11.57 -0.69 0.31
CA PHE A 301 11.43 0.68 0.76
C PHE A 301 12.73 1.19 1.36
N LEU A 302 13.21 2.34 0.91
CA LEU A 302 14.36 3.05 1.45
C LEU A 302 13.90 4.36 2.10
N SER A 303 14.13 4.49 3.40
CA SER A 303 13.77 5.67 4.18
C SER A 303 14.72 6.85 3.95
N THR A 304 14.32 8.03 4.39
CA THR A 304 15.18 9.24 4.37
C THR A 304 16.47 9.08 5.18
N ASN A 305 16.48 8.17 6.16
CA ASN A 305 17.65 7.86 6.99
C ASN A 305 18.56 6.79 6.38
N GLY A 306 18.18 6.20 5.25
CA GLY A 306 18.90 5.08 4.66
C GLY A 306 18.49 3.71 5.20
N ASP A 307 17.44 3.64 6.03
CA ASP A 307 16.91 2.36 6.52
C ASP A 307 16.14 1.62 5.43
N ILE A 308 16.30 0.32 5.38
CA ILE A 308 15.63 -0.57 4.45
C ILE A 308 14.48 -1.28 5.17
N LEU A 309 13.27 -1.18 4.60
CA LEU A 309 12.06 -1.83 5.10
C LEU A 309 11.37 -2.63 3.97
N ALA A 310 10.49 -3.57 4.35
CA ALA A 310 9.75 -4.38 3.37
C ALA A 310 8.72 -3.56 2.57
N CYS A 311 8.14 -2.50 3.12
CA CYS A 311 7.25 -1.58 2.42
C CYS A 311 7.02 -0.28 3.23
N GLU A 312 6.36 0.68 2.59
CA GLU A 312 5.98 1.99 3.16
C GLU A 312 4.91 1.94 4.25
N LYS A 313 4.28 0.78 4.44
CA LYS A 313 3.16 0.62 5.38
C LYS A 313 3.56 0.10 6.75
N ILE A 314 4.76 -0.45 6.89
CA ILE A 314 5.24 -0.98 8.17
C ILE A 314 5.93 0.12 8.99
N SER A 315 5.95 -0.05 10.31
CA SER A 315 6.64 0.88 11.21
C SER A 315 8.13 0.95 10.89
N HIS A 316 8.70 2.15 10.98
CA HIS A 316 10.15 2.39 10.85
C HIS A 316 10.98 1.68 11.94
N ARG A 317 10.36 1.04 12.92
CA ARG A 317 11.03 0.13 13.87
C ARG A 317 11.42 -1.22 13.26
N ASN A 318 10.80 -1.61 12.13
CA ASN A 318 11.03 -2.90 11.49
C ASN A 318 12.10 -2.78 10.39
N VAL A 319 13.27 -2.33 10.74
CA VAL A 319 14.41 -2.18 9.83
C VAL A 319 14.95 -3.57 9.46
N LEU A 320 15.12 -3.82 8.18
CA LEU A 320 15.64 -5.07 7.61
C LEU A 320 17.08 -4.94 7.09
N GLY A 321 17.60 -3.72 7.04
CA GLY A 321 18.94 -3.40 6.58
C GLY A 321 19.12 -1.90 6.48
N ASN A 322 20.26 -1.45 6.00
CA ASN A 322 20.49 -0.03 5.80
C ASN A 322 21.47 0.24 4.64
N VAL A 323 21.46 1.47 4.17
CA VAL A 323 22.46 2.04 3.27
C VAL A 323 23.20 3.12 4.05
N ASP A 324 24.46 2.89 4.34
CA ASP A 324 25.32 3.86 5.02
C ASP A 324 26.27 4.57 4.04
N ASN A 325 27.26 5.31 4.58
CA ASN A 325 28.22 6.04 3.77
C ASN A 325 29.15 5.12 2.95
N ASN A 326 29.28 3.85 3.33
CA ASN A 326 30.25 2.93 2.74
C ASN A 326 29.61 1.82 1.91
N SER A 327 28.43 1.31 2.34
CA SER A 327 27.87 0.09 1.81
C SER A 327 26.34 -0.01 1.92
N VAL A 328 25.80 -1.00 1.23
CA VAL A 328 24.43 -1.51 1.44
C VAL A 328 24.53 -2.75 2.31
N ASN A 329 23.90 -2.69 3.48
CA ASN A 329 23.96 -3.75 4.49
C ASN A 329 22.61 -4.49 4.55
N ILE A 330 22.55 -5.67 3.95
CA ILE A 330 21.39 -6.56 3.95
C ILE A 330 21.85 -7.94 4.42
N ASP A 331 21.48 -8.32 5.63
CA ASP A 331 21.74 -9.64 6.16
C ASP A 331 20.55 -10.56 5.91
N TYR A 332 20.64 -11.37 4.87
CA TYR A 332 19.59 -12.30 4.45
C TYR A 332 19.24 -13.36 5.52
N ILE A 333 20.20 -13.76 6.36
CA ILE A 333 19.99 -14.72 7.42
C ILE A 333 19.16 -14.07 8.52
N ASN A 334 19.59 -12.89 8.99
CA ASN A 334 18.88 -12.14 10.01
C ASN A 334 17.45 -11.77 9.55
N ILE A 335 17.26 -11.40 8.30
CA ILE A 335 15.92 -11.13 7.75
C ILE A 335 15.05 -12.38 7.78
N ALA A 336 15.57 -13.53 7.37
CA ALA A 336 14.85 -14.79 7.46
C ALA A 336 14.47 -15.12 8.91
N ASP A 337 15.38 -14.92 9.85
CA ASP A 337 15.14 -15.17 11.27
C ASP A 337 14.07 -14.23 11.85
N ILE A 338 14.09 -12.94 11.52
CA ILE A 338 13.05 -11.96 11.91
C ILE A 338 11.66 -12.43 11.43
N TYR A 339 11.55 -12.86 10.18
CA TYR A 339 10.28 -13.36 9.64
C TYR A 339 9.84 -14.66 10.30
N ASN A 340 10.77 -15.59 10.50
CA ASN A 340 10.50 -16.85 11.17
C ASN A 340 10.03 -16.61 12.62
N GLU A 341 10.71 -15.76 13.38
CA GLU A 341 10.33 -15.41 14.75
C GLU A 341 8.92 -14.83 14.81
N LYS A 342 8.60 -13.86 13.94
CA LYS A 342 7.27 -13.25 13.89
C LYS A 342 6.17 -14.25 13.52
N ILE A 343 6.43 -15.16 12.59
CA ILE A 343 5.49 -16.23 12.23
C ILE A 343 5.26 -17.14 13.43
N TYR A 344 6.32 -17.61 14.08
CA TYR A 344 6.21 -18.56 15.19
C TYR A 344 5.59 -17.95 16.43
N SER A 345 5.90 -16.69 16.76
CA SER A 345 5.30 -15.99 17.91
C SER A 345 3.80 -15.77 17.72
N SER A 346 3.35 -15.57 16.49
CA SER A 346 1.93 -15.36 16.16
C SER A 346 1.14 -16.67 16.05
N PHE A 347 1.81 -17.79 15.84
CA PHE A 347 1.20 -19.01 15.33
C PHE A 347 0.32 -19.73 16.37
N SER A 348 0.56 -19.56 17.66
CA SER A 348 -0.29 -20.16 18.71
C SER A 348 -1.74 -19.67 18.65
N ASP A 349 -1.93 -18.36 18.43
CA ASP A 349 -3.25 -17.75 18.32
C ASP A 349 -3.84 -17.94 16.92
N CYS A 350 -2.99 -17.83 15.89
CA CYS A 350 -3.41 -18.04 14.51
C CYS A 350 -3.94 -19.45 14.26
N LYS A 351 -3.37 -20.49 14.88
CA LYS A 351 -3.89 -21.87 14.79
C LYS A 351 -5.33 -22.05 15.28
N LYS A 352 -5.78 -21.18 16.18
CA LYS A 352 -7.14 -21.18 16.73
C LYS A 352 -8.08 -20.25 15.94
N CYS A 353 -7.57 -19.55 14.94
CA CYS A 353 -8.31 -18.57 14.19
C CYS A 353 -8.92 -19.21 12.94
N TYR A 354 -10.23 -19.22 12.84
CA TYR A 354 -10.95 -19.75 11.67
C TYR A 354 -10.73 -18.94 10.40
N ARG A 355 -10.24 -17.69 10.53
CA ARG A 355 -9.91 -16.81 9.40
C ARG A 355 -8.52 -17.09 8.80
N LEU A 356 -7.71 -17.94 9.39
CA LEU A 356 -6.32 -18.13 8.99
C LEU A 356 -6.13 -18.41 7.49
N PRO A 357 -6.94 -19.24 6.81
CA PRO A 357 -6.76 -19.56 5.38
C PRO A 357 -6.86 -18.34 4.45
N TYR A 358 -7.57 -17.28 4.85
CA TYR A 358 -7.75 -16.06 4.07
C TYR A 358 -7.40 -14.79 4.85
N CYS A 359 -6.56 -14.91 5.86
CA CYS A 359 -6.17 -13.83 6.75
C CYS A 359 -5.50 -12.67 5.98
N PRO A 360 -6.04 -11.42 6.06
CA PRO A 360 -5.45 -10.26 5.40
C PRO A 360 -4.40 -9.54 6.26
N VAL A 361 -4.15 -10.01 7.48
CA VAL A 361 -3.32 -9.32 8.47
C VAL A 361 -1.84 -9.51 8.16
N CYS A 362 -1.11 -8.40 8.12
CA CYS A 362 0.35 -8.41 8.08
C CYS A 362 0.91 -8.48 9.50
N PHE A 363 1.83 -9.39 9.79
CA PHE A 363 2.41 -9.51 11.13
C PHE A 363 3.39 -8.36 11.48
N PHE A 364 3.84 -7.56 10.51
CA PHE A 364 4.52 -6.29 10.80
C PHE A 364 3.55 -5.18 11.25
N ASP A 365 2.27 -5.36 11.02
CA ASP A 365 1.23 -4.47 11.52
C ASP A 365 0.90 -4.73 12.98
N SER A 366 1.63 -5.61 13.58
CA SER A 366 1.37 -6.35 14.79
C SER A 366 0.66 -5.56 15.88
N LEU A 367 -0.50 -5.88 15.93
CA LEU A 367 -1.37 -6.10 17.04
C LEU A 367 -0.90 -7.26 17.96
N LEU A 368 0.28 -7.77 17.70
CA LEU A 368 0.96 -8.86 18.43
C LEU A 368 1.89 -8.28 19.51
N GLY A 369 1.35 -7.37 20.31
CA GLY A 369 1.77 -7.19 21.68
C GLY A 369 0.83 -8.02 22.56
N ASP A 370 0.81 -7.84 23.88
CA ASP A 370 -0.02 -8.53 24.89
C ASP A 370 -1.56 -8.54 24.63
N ARG A 371 -2.00 -8.24 23.43
CA ARG A 371 -3.41 -8.16 23.02
C ARG A 371 -3.68 -9.12 21.88
N SER A 372 -4.81 -9.83 21.97
CA SER A 372 -5.35 -10.66 20.91
C SER A 372 -5.45 -9.91 19.56
N CYS A 373 -5.17 -10.59 18.45
CA CYS A 373 -5.33 -10.05 17.11
C CYS A 373 -6.76 -9.52 16.91
N LEU A 374 -6.90 -8.24 16.49
CA LEU A 374 -8.22 -7.62 16.26
C LEU A 374 -9.02 -8.31 15.14
N ALA A 375 -8.32 -9.01 14.24
CA ALA A 375 -8.94 -9.78 13.17
C ALA A 375 -9.18 -11.25 13.56
N PHE A 376 -8.92 -11.62 14.81
CA PHE A 376 -9.15 -12.99 15.30
C PHE A 376 -10.62 -13.36 15.20
N GLU A 377 -10.88 -14.50 14.60
CA GLU A 377 -12.23 -15.09 14.50
C GLU A 377 -12.22 -16.45 15.19
N ASP A 378 -12.99 -16.53 16.29
CA ASP A 378 -13.42 -17.79 16.87
C ASP A 378 -14.54 -18.42 16.02
N GLU A 379 -15.02 -19.58 16.40
CA GLU A 379 -16.06 -20.32 15.68
C GLU A 379 -17.36 -19.51 15.54
N ASN A 380 -17.79 -18.82 16.59
CA ASN A 380 -19.05 -18.07 16.58
C ASN A 380 -18.96 -16.87 15.63
N LYS A 381 -17.91 -16.07 15.75
CA LYS A 381 -17.69 -14.92 14.89
C LYS A 381 -17.47 -15.32 13.43
N PHE A 382 -16.75 -16.42 13.20
CA PHE A 382 -16.59 -17.00 11.88
C PHE A 382 -17.92 -17.41 11.26
N THR A 383 -18.75 -18.15 12.02
CA THR A 383 -20.08 -18.62 11.57
C THR A 383 -20.99 -17.46 11.22
N GLU A 384 -21.01 -16.40 12.04
CA GLU A 384 -21.76 -15.18 11.76
C GLU A 384 -21.27 -14.48 10.48
N ASN A 385 -19.95 -14.33 10.33
CA ASN A 385 -19.37 -13.73 9.14
C ASN A 385 -19.59 -14.59 7.88
N LEU A 386 -19.52 -15.92 8.03
CA LEU A 386 -19.80 -16.87 6.96
C LEU A 386 -21.24 -16.73 6.47
N LYS A 387 -22.20 -16.71 7.40
CA LYS A 387 -23.62 -16.54 7.07
C LYS A 387 -23.85 -15.26 6.27
N ARG A 388 -23.33 -14.11 6.76
CA ARG A 388 -23.43 -12.83 6.04
C ARG A 388 -22.86 -12.88 4.62
N LYS A 389 -21.73 -13.58 4.42
CA LYS A 389 -21.12 -13.74 3.10
C LYS A 389 -21.95 -14.60 2.16
N ILE A 390 -22.53 -15.68 2.68
CA ILE A 390 -23.43 -16.56 1.91
C ILE A 390 -24.69 -15.78 1.53
N ASP A 391 -25.34 -15.11 2.48
CA ASP A 391 -26.54 -14.30 2.24
C ASP A 391 -26.27 -13.26 1.13
N TYR A 392 -25.09 -12.63 1.16
CA TYR A 392 -24.67 -11.70 0.11
C TYR A 392 -24.55 -12.36 -1.27
N LEU A 393 -23.88 -13.52 -1.35
CA LEU A 393 -23.70 -14.23 -2.62
C LEU A 393 -25.04 -14.73 -3.19
N GLU A 394 -25.97 -15.16 -2.34
CA GLU A 394 -27.32 -15.57 -2.73
C GLU A 394 -28.13 -14.39 -3.31
N LEU A 395 -27.99 -13.20 -2.71
CA LEU A 395 -28.67 -11.99 -3.18
C LEU A 395 -28.03 -11.38 -4.44
N ASN A 396 -26.79 -11.73 -4.74
CA ASN A 396 -26.01 -11.17 -5.84
C ASN A 396 -25.40 -12.24 -6.77
N PRO A 397 -26.19 -13.10 -7.40
CA PRO A 397 -25.68 -14.25 -8.18
C PRO A 397 -24.83 -13.85 -9.40
N ILE A 398 -25.07 -12.68 -9.96
CA ILE A 398 -24.25 -12.16 -11.09
C ILE A 398 -22.83 -11.90 -10.63
N GLN A 399 -22.65 -11.39 -9.42
CA GLN A 399 -21.34 -11.06 -8.85
C GLN A 399 -20.52 -12.32 -8.50
N VAL A 400 -21.15 -13.44 -8.21
CA VAL A 400 -20.47 -14.73 -8.01
C VAL A 400 -19.62 -15.07 -9.24
N ASN A 401 -20.18 -14.92 -10.45
CA ASN A 401 -19.47 -15.18 -11.69
C ASN A 401 -18.29 -14.21 -11.92
N GLU A 402 -18.43 -12.97 -11.52
CA GLU A 402 -17.32 -11.98 -11.59
C GLU A 402 -16.23 -12.30 -10.57
N ILE A 403 -16.59 -12.66 -9.34
CA ILE A 403 -15.66 -13.10 -8.29
C ILE A 403 -14.83 -14.30 -8.77
N LEU A 404 -15.47 -15.27 -9.40
CA LEU A 404 -14.81 -16.50 -9.89
C LEU A 404 -13.89 -16.24 -11.09
N LYS A 405 -14.09 -15.16 -11.84
CA LYS A 405 -13.23 -14.76 -12.96
C LYS A 405 -11.96 -14.04 -12.52
N ILE A 406 -11.95 -13.49 -11.30
CA ILE A 406 -10.81 -12.73 -10.80
C ILE A 406 -9.66 -13.66 -10.46
N LYS A 407 -8.65 -13.65 -11.31
CA LYS A 407 -7.34 -14.19 -10.97
C LYS A 407 -6.63 -13.15 -10.12
N VAL A 408 -6.44 -13.44 -8.84
CA VAL A 408 -5.66 -12.57 -7.97
C VAL A 408 -4.20 -12.70 -8.38
N GLN A 409 -3.69 -11.63 -8.97
CA GLN A 409 -2.27 -11.47 -9.32
C GLN A 409 -1.45 -11.02 -8.10
#